data_8264d693eb2796f9580e7f859ef685c5
#
_entry.id   8264d693eb2796f9580e7f859ef685c5
#
_cell.length_a   1.000
_cell.length_b   1.000
_cell.length_c   1.000
_cell.angle_alpha   90.00
_cell.angle_beta   90.00
_cell.angle_gamma   90.00
#
_symmetry.space_group_name_H-M   'P 1'
#
loop_
_entity.id
_entity.type
_entity.pdbx_description
1 polymer ?
#
loop_
_entity_poly.entity_id
_entity_poly.type
_entity_poly.pdbx_seq_one_letter_code
_entity_poly.pdbx_strand_id
1 'polypeptide(L)'
;QRQMCIRDREKGDEITVELDMRARLVELNEAQAIVRGPLVLARDSRFKDGDVDEASVIVSKDGYVELTPVQAPDFAWMAFTVPMVLGTDLEGNGKARPIHLCDFASAGNTWNQAERYRVWLPKTWNVMRTPYKPY
;
A
#
# COMPACT_ATOMS: atom_id res chain seq x y z
N GLN A 1 15.83 2.19 11.15
CA GLN A 1 16.76 2.14 10.05
C GLN A 1 18.10 1.58 10.49
N ARG A 2 18.69 0.74 9.70
CA ARG A 2 19.90 0.03 10.06
C ARG A 2 21.04 0.35 9.13
N GLN A 3 22.21 0.54 9.69
CA GLN A 3 23.44 0.62 8.93
C GLN A 3 24.17 -0.70 9.02
N MET A 4 24.67 -1.16 7.88
CA MET A 4 25.51 -2.33 7.80
C MET A 4 26.95 -1.91 7.53
N CYS A 5 27.85 -2.22 8.47
CA CYS A 5 29.25 -1.96 8.30
C CYS A 5 29.92 -3.22 7.78
N ILE A 6 30.19 -3.28 6.49
CA ILE A 6 30.75 -4.46 5.86
C ILE A 6 32.29 -4.44 5.89
N ARG A 7 32.90 -3.27 6.07
CA ARG A 7 34.35 -3.06 5.93
C ARG A 7 35.18 -3.83 6.93
N ASP A 8 34.69 -3.97 8.17
CA ASP A 8 35.43 -4.61 9.24
C ASP A 8 35.07 -6.06 9.44
N ARG A 9 34.36 -6.64 8.48
CA ARG A 9 33.91 -8.01 8.57
C ARG A 9 35.03 -8.95 8.20
N GLU A 10 35.34 -9.87 9.11
CA GLU A 10 36.30 -10.94 8.88
C GLU A 10 35.63 -12.20 8.35
N LYS A 11 36.42 -13.09 7.76
CA LYS A 11 35.93 -14.37 7.29
C LYS A 11 35.38 -15.20 8.45
N GLY A 12 34.12 -15.61 8.32
CA GLY A 12 33.44 -16.38 9.36
C GLY A 12 32.60 -15.55 10.31
N ASP A 13 32.64 -14.23 10.20
CA ASP A 13 31.79 -13.36 11.00
C ASP A 13 30.32 -13.46 10.53
N GLU A 14 29.43 -13.40 11.50
CA GLU A 14 27.99 -13.35 11.22
C GLU A 14 27.47 -11.91 11.26
N ILE A 15 26.65 -11.58 10.30
CA ILE A 15 25.94 -10.31 10.31
C ILE A 15 24.45 -10.60 10.43
N THR A 16 23.85 -10.07 11.49
CA THR A 16 22.40 -10.14 11.66
C THR A 16 21.79 -8.83 11.24
N VAL A 17 20.87 -8.89 10.30
CA VAL A 17 20.10 -7.73 9.85
C VAL A 17 18.66 -7.91 10.28
N GLU A 18 18.17 -7.00 11.10
CA GLU A 18 16.78 -6.96 11.49
C GLU A 18 16.08 -5.83 10.76
N LEU A 19 15.01 -6.16 10.07
CA LEU A 19 14.18 -5.19 9.37
C LEU A 19 12.87 -5.02 10.10
N ASP A 20 12.42 -3.76 10.21
CA ASP A 20 11.09 -3.49 10.72
C ASP A 20 10.09 -3.85 9.61
N MET A 21 9.42 -4.98 9.79
CA MET A 21 8.45 -5.51 8.82
C MET A 21 7.02 -5.07 9.09
N ARG A 22 6.82 -4.11 9.99
CA ARG A 22 5.50 -3.52 10.19
C ARG A 22 5.13 -2.67 8.97
N ALA A 23 3.89 -2.77 8.55
CA ALA A 23 3.40 -1.95 7.46
C ALA A 23 3.24 -0.50 7.91
N ARG A 24 3.84 0.42 7.17
CA ARG A 24 3.80 1.86 7.47
C ARG A 24 3.02 2.60 6.40
N LEU A 25 2.31 3.62 6.84
CA LEU A 25 1.64 4.55 5.94
C LEU A 25 2.58 5.73 5.68
N VAL A 26 2.93 5.95 4.42
CA VAL A 26 3.74 7.07 3.98
C VAL A 26 2.81 8.07 3.29
N GLU A 27 2.84 9.30 3.74
CA GLU A 27 2.00 10.35 3.18
C GLU A 27 2.85 11.42 2.48
N LEU A 28 2.41 11.83 1.30
CA LEU A 28 3.04 12.90 0.54
C LEU A 28 1.95 13.72 -0.13
N ASN A 29 1.78 14.97 0.29
CA ASN A 29 0.74 15.86 -0.22
C ASN A 29 -0.65 15.21 -0.08
N GLU A 30 -1.34 14.98 -1.19
CA GLU A 30 -2.67 14.40 -1.22
C GLU A 30 -2.66 12.90 -1.56
N ALA A 31 -1.51 12.28 -1.46
CA ALA A 31 -1.33 10.87 -1.76
C ALA A 31 -0.76 10.12 -0.56
N GLN A 32 -0.96 8.82 -0.55
CA GLN A 32 -0.50 7.94 0.51
C GLN A 32 -0.08 6.60 -0.08
N ALA A 33 0.91 5.96 0.55
CA ALA A 33 1.41 4.66 0.12
C ALA A 33 1.64 3.78 1.33
N ILE A 34 1.63 2.47 1.12
CA ILE A 34 1.89 1.50 2.17
C ILE A 34 3.20 0.78 1.87
N VAL A 35 4.08 0.77 2.87
CA VAL A 35 5.41 0.16 2.77
C VAL A 35 5.55 -0.85 3.89
N ARG A 36 6.09 -2.02 3.59
CA ARG A 36 6.37 -3.05 4.57
C ARG A 36 7.84 -3.47 4.46
N GLY A 37 8.66 -3.03 5.42
CA GLY A 37 10.11 -3.23 5.31
C GLY A 37 10.64 -2.63 4.02
N PRO A 38 11.37 -3.38 3.20
CA PRO A 38 11.86 -2.89 1.91
C PRO A 38 10.82 -2.95 0.79
N LEU A 39 9.62 -3.47 1.06
CA LEU A 39 8.59 -3.68 0.05
C LEU A 39 7.67 -2.49 -0.05
N VAL A 40 7.42 -2.06 -1.28
CA VAL A 40 6.37 -1.09 -1.61
C VAL A 40 5.17 -1.87 -2.10
N LEU A 41 4.00 -1.57 -1.58
CA LEU A 41 2.77 -2.26 -1.94
C LEU A 41 1.94 -1.42 -2.89
N ALA A 42 1.20 -2.09 -3.77
CA ALA A 42 0.41 -1.43 -4.80
C ALA A 42 -0.99 -2.02 -4.86
N ARG A 43 -1.95 -1.19 -5.23
CA ARG A 43 -3.27 -1.67 -5.66
C ARG A 43 -3.20 -2.02 -7.13
N ASP A 44 -3.90 -3.08 -7.50
CA ASP A 44 -3.99 -3.52 -8.89
C ASP A 44 -5.46 -3.80 -9.23
N SER A 45 -5.89 -3.34 -10.38
CA SER A 45 -7.28 -3.48 -10.80
C SER A 45 -7.73 -4.93 -10.95
N ARG A 46 -6.80 -5.85 -11.09
CA ARG A 46 -7.12 -7.28 -11.22
C ARG A 46 -7.69 -7.91 -9.94
N PHE A 47 -7.54 -7.24 -8.79
CA PHE A 47 -8.19 -7.68 -7.55
C PHE A 47 -9.70 -7.42 -7.54
N LYS A 48 -10.19 -6.51 -8.37
CA LYS A 48 -11.62 -6.22 -8.55
C LYS A 48 -12.35 -5.82 -7.26
N ASP A 49 -11.67 -5.16 -6.36
CA ASP A 49 -12.22 -4.71 -5.08
C ASP A 49 -12.45 -3.19 -5.02
N GLY A 50 -12.60 -2.58 -6.17
CA GLY A 50 -12.85 -1.15 -6.32
C GLY A 50 -11.93 -0.54 -7.37
N ASP A 51 -12.18 0.72 -7.69
CA ASP A 51 -11.35 1.46 -8.64
C ASP A 51 -10.03 1.87 -7.96
N VAL A 52 -8.91 1.55 -8.59
CA VAL A 52 -7.59 1.90 -8.04
C VAL A 52 -7.34 3.40 -7.98
N ASP A 53 -8.05 4.18 -8.79
CA ASP A 53 -7.95 5.64 -8.81
C ASP A 53 -8.87 6.32 -7.81
N GLU A 54 -9.69 5.55 -7.12
CA GLU A 54 -10.65 6.07 -6.17
C GLU A 54 -9.96 6.56 -4.90
N ALA A 55 -10.40 7.70 -4.40
CA ALA A 55 -9.90 8.23 -3.13
C ALA A 55 -10.26 7.29 -1.99
N SER A 56 -9.38 7.19 -1.01
CA SER A 56 -9.54 6.25 0.09
C SER A 56 -9.06 6.82 1.42
N VAL A 57 -9.62 6.29 2.50
CA VAL A 57 -9.09 6.45 3.86
C VAL A 57 -8.54 5.11 4.31
N ILE A 58 -7.24 5.06 4.56
CA ILE A 58 -6.58 3.87 5.08
C ILE A 58 -6.63 3.93 6.60
N VAL A 59 -7.13 2.87 7.21
CA VAL A 59 -7.17 2.78 8.66
C VAL A 59 -5.75 2.58 9.18
N SER A 60 -5.26 3.55 9.94
CA SER A 60 -3.91 3.50 10.48
C SER A 60 -3.91 3.93 11.95
N LYS A 61 -2.87 3.50 12.67
CA LYS A 61 -2.63 3.89 14.05
C LYS A 61 -1.14 4.17 14.21
N ASP A 62 -0.81 5.39 14.63
CA ASP A 62 0.58 5.82 14.84
C ASP A 62 1.45 5.66 13.59
N GLY A 63 0.87 5.82 12.41
CA GLY A 63 1.57 5.66 11.14
C GLY A 63 1.70 4.22 10.65
N TYR A 64 1.15 3.27 11.38
CA TYR A 64 1.17 1.86 10.99
C TYR A 64 -0.22 1.39 10.57
N VAL A 65 -0.25 0.44 9.64
CA VAL A 65 -1.48 -0.16 9.15
C VAL A 65 -1.49 -1.65 9.49
N GLU A 66 -2.68 -2.18 9.69
CA GLU A 66 -2.86 -3.61 9.92
C GLU A 66 -2.87 -4.33 8.58
N LEU A 67 -1.80 -5.06 8.30
CA LEU A 67 -1.62 -5.77 7.04
C LEU A 67 -1.83 -7.26 7.27
N THR A 68 -2.81 -7.83 6.59
CA THR A 68 -3.13 -9.25 6.72
C THR A 68 -2.67 -9.99 5.47
N PRO A 69 -1.73 -10.96 5.60
CA PRO A 69 -1.33 -11.78 4.45
C PRO A 69 -2.50 -12.62 3.96
N VAL A 70 -2.64 -12.72 2.64
CA VAL A 70 -3.65 -13.56 2.00
C VAL A 70 -2.99 -14.36 0.89
N GLN A 71 -3.69 -15.37 0.39
CA GLN A 71 -3.17 -16.14 -0.73
C GLN A 71 -3.01 -15.24 -1.95
N ALA A 72 -1.80 -15.22 -2.52
CA ALA A 72 -1.52 -14.42 -3.70
C ALA A 72 -2.19 -15.04 -4.93
N PRO A 73 -2.83 -14.23 -5.78
CA PRO A 73 -3.30 -14.69 -7.08
C PRO A 73 -2.11 -15.00 -7.99
N ASP A 74 -2.37 -15.65 -9.11
CA ASP A 74 -1.33 -16.13 -10.03
C ASP A 74 -0.43 -14.99 -10.55
N PHE A 75 -0.93 -13.78 -10.62
CA PHE A 75 -0.16 -12.65 -11.13
C PHE A 75 0.78 -12.01 -10.10
N ALA A 76 0.65 -12.33 -8.83
CA ALA A 76 1.40 -11.66 -7.77
C ALA A 76 2.25 -12.65 -6.97
N TRP A 77 3.40 -12.18 -6.50
CA TRP A 77 4.26 -12.95 -5.63
C TRP A 77 3.72 -13.02 -4.21
N MET A 78 3.11 -11.92 -3.77
CA MET A 78 2.50 -11.84 -2.46
C MET A 78 1.30 -10.89 -2.50
N ALA A 79 0.36 -11.13 -1.62
CA ALA A 79 -0.83 -10.32 -1.50
C ALA A 79 -1.20 -10.13 -0.04
N PHE A 80 -1.79 -8.98 0.24
CA PHE A 80 -2.21 -8.58 1.57
C PHE A 80 -3.55 -7.88 1.50
N THR A 81 -4.23 -7.80 2.62
CA THR A 81 -5.38 -6.91 2.75
C THR A 81 -5.11 -5.87 3.83
N VAL A 82 -5.67 -4.70 3.62
CA VAL A 82 -5.61 -3.56 4.54
C VAL A 82 -7.01 -3.00 4.70
N PRO A 83 -7.45 -2.71 5.93
CA PRO A 83 -8.74 -2.06 6.11
C PRO A 83 -8.69 -0.63 5.58
N MET A 84 -9.56 -0.33 4.64
CA MET A 84 -9.71 1.03 4.11
C MET A 84 -11.15 1.29 3.67
N VAL A 85 -11.50 2.55 3.64
CA VAL A 85 -12.80 3.03 3.15
C VAL A 85 -12.57 3.72 1.82
N LEU A 86 -13.18 3.22 0.76
CA LEU A 86 -13.12 3.85 -0.56
C LEU A 86 -14.16 4.96 -0.66
N GLY A 87 -13.98 5.86 -1.63
CA GLY A 87 -14.90 6.97 -1.83
C GLY A 87 -16.35 6.52 -2.03
N THR A 88 -16.57 5.44 -2.78
CA THR A 88 -17.89 4.86 -2.97
C THR A 88 -18.47 4.26 -1.69
N ASP A 89 -17.63 3.77 -0.78
CA ASP A 89 -18.10 3.26 0.52
C ASP A 89 -18.64 4.37 1.42
N LEU A 90 -18.15 5.60 1.24
CA LEU A 90 -18.63 6.76 1.99
C LEU A 90 -20.07 7.14 1.64
N GLU A 91 -20.51 6.81 0.44
CA GLU A 91 -21.90 7.02 0.01
C GLU A 91 -22.83 5.98 0.65
N GLY A 92 -22.28 4.88 1.16
CA GLY A 92 -23.01 3.82 1.85
C GLY A 92 -22.85 3.92 3.36
N ASN A 93 -22.31 2.88 3.99
CA ASN A 93 -22.16 2.81 5.44
C ASN A 93 -20.86 3.42 5.98
N GLY A 94 -19.92 3.76 5.11
CA GLY A 94 -18.63 4.33 5.49
C GLY A 94 -17.74 3.42 6.32
N LYS A 95 -17.98 2.12 6.32
CA LYS A 95 -17.18 1.16 7.09
C LYS A 95 -15.97 0.70 6.31
N ALA A 96 -14.87 0.53 7.02
CA ALA A 96 -13.66 -0.03 6.43
C ALA A 96 -13.88 -1.50 6.06
N ARG A 97 -13.33 -1.89 4.93
CA ARG A 97 -13.34 -3.27 4.46
C ARG A 97 -11.94 -3.67 3.99
N PRO A 98 -11.64 -4.97 3.95
CA PRO A 98 -10.33 -5.42 3.48
C PRO A 98 -10.17 -5.15 1.99
N ILE A 99 -9.13 -4.41 1.65
CA ILE A 99 -8.77 -4.08 0.26
C ILE A 99 -7.42 -4.72 -0.04
N HIS A 100 -7.31 -5.35 -1.19
CA HIS A 100 -6.13 -6.11 -1.59
C HIS A 100 -5.02 -5.22 -2.11
N LEU A 101 -3.80 -5.59 -1.72
CA LEU A 101 -2.56 -5.02 -2.23
C LEU A 101 -1.62 -6.16 -2.64
N CYS A 102 -0.76 -5.88 -3.58
CA CYS A 102 0.32 -6.80 -3.96
C CYS A 102 1.67 -6.09 -3.91
N ASP A 103 2.74 -6.85 -4.07
CA ASP A 103 4.06 -6.29 -4.22
C ASP A 103 4.13 -5.44 -5.50
N PHE A 104 4.85 -4.34 -5.43
CA PHE A 104 4.97 -3.42 -6.57
C PHE A 104 5.54 -4.11 -7.81
N ALA A 105 6.48 -5.03 -7.62
CA ALA A 105 7.09 -5.74 -8.75
C ALA A 105 6.10 -6.55 -9.58
N SER A 106 5.00 -6.99 -8.97
CA SER A 106 3.95 -7.75 -9.66
C SER A 106 2.85 -6.85 -10.25
N ALA A 107 2.72 -5.62 -9.76
CA ALA A 107 1.67 -4.72 -10.19
C ALA A 107 1.79 -4.41 -11.68
N GLY A 108 0.70 -4.55 -12.42
CA GLY A 108 0.66 -4.26 -13.85
C GLY A 108 1.58 -5.12 -14.71
N ASN A 109 2.01 -6.27 -14.24
CA ASN A 109 3.06 -7.09 -14.89
C ASN A 109 2.64 -7.76 -16.19
N THR A 110 1.38 -7.71 -16.58
CA THR A 110 0.92 -8.21 -17.87
C THR A 110 1.02 -7.19 -18.98
N TRP A 111 1.31 -5.93 -18.65
CA TRP A 111 1.42 -4.82 -19.60
C TRP A 111 0.16 -4.61 -20.45
N ASN A 112 -0.98 -5.06 -19.94
CA ASN A 112 -2.26 -4.85 -20.58
C ASN A 112 -2.77 -3.43 -20.27
N GLN A 113 -3.07 -2.64 -21.29
CA GLN A 113 -3.53 -1.26 -21.12
C GLN A 113 -4.86 -1.15 -20.39
N ALA A 114 -5.66 -2.21 -20.36
CA ALA A 114 -6.91 -2.23 -19.59
C ALA A 114 -6.68 -2.41 -18.09
N GLU A 115 -5.49 -2.87 -17.70
CA GLU A 115 -5.15 -3.07 -16.31
C GLU A 115 -4.47 -1.82 -15.74
N ARG A 116 -4.84 -1.49 -14.51
CA ARG A 116 -4.33 -0.30 -13.83
C ARG A 116 -3.79 -0.69 -12.47
N TYR A 117 -2.78 0.04 -12.02
CA TYR A 117 -2.24 -0.12 -10.68
C TYR A 117 -1.81 1.22 -10.12
N ARG A 118 -1.74 1.31 -8.78
CA ARG A 118 -1.25 2.49 -8.09
C ARG A 118 -0.48 2.12 -6.83
N VAL A 119 0.62 2.78 -6.63
CA VAL A 119 1.37 2.80 -5.37
C VAL A 119 0.89 3.97 -4.52
N TRP A 120 0.84 5.16 -5.10
CA TRP A 120 0.38 6.37 -4.44
C TRP A 120 -1.13 6.46 -4.58
N LEU A 121 -1.81 6.18 -3.47
CA LEU A 121 -3.28 6.16 -3.43
C LEU A 121 -3.81 7.55 -3.09
N PRO A 122 -4.83 8.05 -3.81
CA PRO A 122 -5.41 9.34 -3.49
C PRO A 122 -6.09 9.31 -2.12
N LYS A 123 -5.91 10.38 -1.35
CA LYS A 123 -6.64 10.55 -0.10
C LYS A 123 -8.06 11.01 -0.38
N THR A 124 -8.98 10.69 0.54
CA THR A 124 -10.33 11.24 0.45
C THR A 124 -10.31 12.74 0.64
N TRP A 125 -11.19 13.40 -0.08
CA TRP A 125 -11.42 14.82 0.08
C TRP A 125 -12.17 15.08 1.37
N ASN A 126 -11.68 16.00 2.14
CA ASN A 126 -12.45 16.55 3.22
C ASN A 126 -13.25 17.72 2.67
N VAL A 127 -14.48 17.43 2.24
CA VAL A 127 -15.35 18.42 1.61
C VAL A 127 -15.62 19.61 2.50
N MET A 128 -15.46 19.44 3.81
CA MET A 128 -15.67 20.52 4.77
C MET A 128 -14.46 21.46 4.88
N ARG A 129 -13.29 21.02 4.46
CA ARG A 129 -12.04 21.78 4.58
C ARG A 129 -11.42 22.19 3.26
N THR A 130 -11.70 21.43 2.21
CA THR A 130 -11.05 21.65 0.93
C THR A 130 -12.12 21.92 -0.13
N PRO A 131 -12.32 23.19 -0.52
CA PRO A 131 -13.26 23.46 -1.61
C PRO A 131 -12.80 22.77 -2.88
N TYR A 132 -13.75 22.25 -3.61
CA TYR A 132 -13.50 21.63 -4.90
C TYR A 132 -12.84 22.64 -5.84
N LYS A 133 -11.73 22.25 -6.41
CA LYS A 133 -11.04 23.05 -7.42
C LYS A 133 -11.05 22.28 -8.73
N PRO A 134 -11.90 22.62 -9.68
CA PRO A 134 -11.81 22.04 -11.02
C PRO A 134 -10.48 22.47 -11.67
N TYR A 135 -9.86 21.56 -12.32
CA TYR A 135 -8.64 21.86 -13.07
C TYR A 135 -8.94 22.65 -14.32
#